data_f1f1c9fad0bb832a53bc301cf413ca8a
#
_entry.id   f1f1c9fad0bb832a53bc301cf413ca8a
#
_cell.length_a   1.000
_cell.length_b   1.000
_cell.length_c   1.000
_cell.angle_alpha   90.00
_cell.angle_beta   90.00
_cell.angle_gamma   90.00
#
_symmetry.space_group_name_H-M   'P 1'
#
loop_
_entity.id
_entity.type
_entity.pdbx_description
1 polymer ?
#
loop_
_entity_poly.entity_id
_entity_poly.type
_entity_poly.pdbx_seq_one_letter_code
_entity_poly.pdbx_strand_id
1 'polypeptide(L)'
;MTELNEDQKKQLEAHNQATAAFIDLANKLSKESGQDVKIVSAALMAASGIYATFIAAGNEGYLGPGGVDKVAQLYKNNLGYIQERKKTELKMQGKEARQLGESDTMITAPNAEALARETGDGAKSD
;
A
#
# COMPACT_ATOMS: atom_id res chain seq x y z
N MET A 1 -7.80 22.25 19.08
CA MET A 1 -7.21 21.03 18.82
C MET A 1 -7.70 19.97 19.75
N THR A 2 -8.08 18.86 19.26
CA THR A 2 -8.68 17.85 20.08
C THR A 2 -7.65 16.83 20.46
N GLU A 3 -7.55 16.50 21.71
CA GLU A 3 -6.65 15.46 22.12
C GLU A 3 -7.32 14.12 21.96
N LEU A 4 -6.54 13.11 21.68
CA LEU A 4 -7.07 11.78 21.56
C LEU A 4 -7.46 11.24 22.92
N ASN A 5 -8.56 10.53 22.97
CA ASN A 5 -8.95 9.88 24.22
C ASN A 5 -8.18 8.55 24.32
N GLU A 6 -8.38 7.84 25.41
CA GLU A 6 -7.64 6.61 25.67
C GLU A 6 -7.87 5.54 24.61
N ASP A 7 -9.12 5.39 24.17
CA ASP A 7 -9.42 4.40 23.15
C ASP A 7 -8.77 4.74 21.83
N GLN A 8 -8.78 6.01 21.47
CA GLN A 8 -8.15 6.44 20.23
C GLN A 8 -6.64 6.24 20.28
N LYS A 9 -6.03 6.50 21.44
CA LYS A 9 -4.60 6.27 21.61
C LYS A 9 -4.27 4.80 21.46
N LYS A 10 -5.08 3.93 22.05
CA LYS A 10 -4.85 2.49 21.94
C LYS A 10 -5.01 2.02 20.51
N GLN A 11 -5.99 2.55 19.79
CA GLN A 11 -6.18 2.18 18.40
C GLN A 11 -5.00 2.63 17.54
N LEU A 12 -4.51 3.83 17.79
CA LEU A 12 -3.37 4.34 17.03
C LEU A 12 -2.13 3.51 17.32
N GLU A 13 -1.92 3.15 18.58
CA GLU A 13 -0.78 2.35 18.96
C GLU A 13 -0.84 0.97 18.32
N ALA A 14 -2.02 0.34 18.35
CA ALA A 14 -2.19 -0.96 17.74
C ALA A 14 -1.96 -0.89 16.23
N HIS A 15 -2.47 0.17 15.60
CA HIS A 15 -2.28 0.37 14.18
C HIS A 15 -0.79 0.50 13.84
N ASN A 16 -0.07 1.27 14.64
CA ASN A 16 1.36 1.48 14.38
C ASN A 16 2.16 0.21 14.60
N GLN A 17 1.80 -0.57 15.61
CA GLN A 17 2.47 -1.84 15.86
C GLN A 17 2.23 -2.83 14.73
N ALA A 18 1.01 -2.90 14.23
CA ALA A 18 0.69 -3.79 13.13
C ALA A 18 1.40 -3.35 11.86
N THR A 19 1.44 -2.05 11.61
CA THR A 19 2.15 -1.52 10.45
C THR A 19 3.62 -1.89 10.51
N ALA A 20 4.22 -1.73 11.68
CA ALA A 20 5.64 -2.08 11.84
C ALA A 20 5.88 -3.57 11.62
N ALA A 21 4.94 -4.41 12.05
CA ALA A 21 5.07 -5.86 11.85
C ALA A 21 5.03 -6.21 10.36
N PHE A 22 4.16 -5.56 9.57
CA PHE A 22 4.14 -5.79 8.14
C PHE A 22 5.44 -5.34 7.48
N ILE A 23 5.97 -4.19 7.90
CA ILE A 23 7.24 -3.70 7.36
C ILE A 23 8.38 -4.64 7.71
N ASP A 24 8.40 -5.15 8.94
CA ASP A 24 9.42 -6.11 9.35
C ASP A 24 9.38 -7.36 8.48
N LEU A 25 8.18 -7.86 8.20
CA LEU A 25 8.04 -9.03 7.35
C LEU A 25 8.50 -8.73 5.93
N ALA A 26 8.14 -7.57 5.41
CA ALA A 26 8.58 -7.18 4.07
C ALA A 26 10.10 -7.12 4.00
N ASN A 27 10.73 -6.57 5.04
CA ASN A 27 12.19 -6.49 5.08
C ASN A 27 12.81 -7.89 5.16
N LYS A 28 12.20 -8.80 5.90
CA LYS A 28 12.71 -10.16 5.97
C LYS A 28 12.64 -10.85 4.61
N LEU A 29 11.52 -10.65 3.90
CA LEU A 29 11.38 -11.25 2.60
C LEU A 29 12.45 -10.75 1.63
N SER A 30 12.77 -9.46 1.68
CA SER A 30 13.75 -8.94 0.75
C SER A 30 15.17 -9.27 1.18
N LYS A 31 15.47 -9.29 2.48
CA LYS A 31 16.82 -9.53 2.92
C LYS A 31 17.15 -10.99 3.15
N GLU A 32 16.29 -11.70 3.82
CA GLU A 32 16.59 -13.08 4.18
C GLU A 32 16.20 -14.08 3.12
N SER A 33 15.09 -13.84 2.43
CA SER A 33 14.65 -14.73 1.39
C SER A 33 15.14 -14.31 0.00
N GLY A 34 15.84 -13.20 -0.07
CA GLY A 34 16.43 -12.77 -1.34
C GLY A 34 15.44 -12.26 -2.37
N GLN A 35 14.23 -11.88 -1.94
CA GLN A 35 13.25 -11.38 -2.90
C GLN A 35 13.58 -9.95 -3.32
N ASP A 36 13.31 -9.63 -4.56
CA ASP A 36 13.51 -8.27 -5.04
C ASP A 36 12.57 -7.33 -4.29
N VAL A 37 13.08 -6.20 -3.84
CA VAL A 37 12.26 -5.26 -3.07
C VAL A 37 11.05 -4.79 -3.85
N LYS A 38 11.14 -4.70 -5.17
CA LYS A 38 9.99 -4.30 -5.98
C LYS A 38 8.91 -5.37 -5.96
N ILE A 39 9.31 -6.63 -5.97
CA ILE A 39 8.36 -7.73 -5.87
C ILE A 39 7.71 -7.73 -4.49
N VAL A 40 8.49 -7.50 -3.44
CA VAL A 40 7.93 -7.46 -2.09
C VAL A 40 6.93 -6.31 -1.96
N SER A 41 7.25 -5.16 -2.53
CA SER A 41 6.34 -4.02 -2.51
C SER A 41 5.03 -4.33 -3.24
N ALA A 42 5.14 -4.93 -4.42
CA ALA A 42 3.94 -5.29 -5.19
C ALA A 42 3.12 -6.34 -4.45
N ALA A 43 3.78 -7.29 -3.82
CA ALA A 43 3.09 -8.34 -3.06
C ALA A 43 2.36 -7.75 -1.85
N LEU A 44 2.97 -6.77 -1.19
CA LEU A 44 2.33 -6.13 -0.06
C LEU A 44 1.08 -5.39 -0.50
N MET A 45 1.14 -4.72 -1.63
CA MET A 45 -0.01 -4.04 -2.16
C MET A 45 -1.12 -5.04 -2.53
N ALA A 46 -0.76 -6.16 -3.15
CA ALA A 46 -1.72 -7.18 -3.50
C ALA A 46 -2.36 -7.78 -2.25
N ALA A 47 -1.55 -8.07 -1.23
CA ALA A 47 -2.07 -8.61 0.02
C ALA A 47 -3.03 -7.63 0.67
N SER A 48 -2.70 -6.35 0.62
CA SER A 48 -3.57 -5.33 1.17
C SER A 48 -4.93 -5.33 0.46
N GLY A 49 -4.93 -5.43 -0.86
CA GLY A 49 -6.17 -5.45 -1.62
C GLY A 49 -7.01 -6.68 -1.33
N ILE A 50 -6.36 -7.83 -1.24
CA ILE A 50 -7.04 -9.07 -0.92
C ILE A 50 -7.68 -8.97 0.47
N TYR A 51 -6.93 -8.47 1.44
CA TYR A 51 -7.43 -8.37 2.79
C TYR A 51 -8.57 -7.35 2.89
N ALA A 52 -8.44 -6.22 2.19
CA ALA A 52 -9.50 -5.21 2.17
C ALA A 52 -10.80 -5.80 1.59
N THR A 53 -10.67 -6.62 0.54
CA THR A 53 -11.82 -7.26 -0.06
C THR A 53 -12.48 -8.21 0.93
N PHE A 54 -11.67 -8.99 1.63
CA PHE A 54 -12.17 -9.91 2.61
C PHE A 54 -12.94 -9.18 3.73
N ILE A 55 -12.36 -8.12 4.24
CA ILE A 55 -12.98 -7.39 5.34
C ILE A 55 -14.31 -6.74 4.91
N ALA A 56 -14.34 -6.21 3.70
CA ALA A 56 -15.54 -5.52 3.23
C ALA A 56 -16.62 -6.46 2.72
N ALA A 57 -16.25 -7.55 2.09
CA ALA A 57 -17.19 -8.40 1.39
C ALA A 57 -17.20 -9.87 1.84
N GLY A 58 -16.30 -10.26 2.70
CA GLY A 58 -16.24 -11.62 3.19
C GLY A 58 -15.55 -12.58 2.22
N ASN A 59 -15.46 -13.85 2.62
CA ASN A 59 -14.76 -14.83 1.82
C ASN A 59 -15.40 -15.11 0.48
N GLU A 60 -16.69 -14.93 0.39
CA GLU A 60 -17.40 -15.25 -0.84
C GLU A 60 -17.88 -14.02 -1.59
N GLY A 61 -17.38 -12.87 -1.22
CA GLY A 61 -17.81 -11.64 -1.86
C GLY A 61 -16.70 -10.98 -2.63
N TYR A 62 -17.05 -9.93 -3.30
CA TYR A 62 -16.07 -9.12 -4.00
C TYR A 62 -16.54 -7.67 -4.00
N LEU A 63 -15.62 -6.75 -4.23
CA LEU A 63 -15.97 -5.35 -4.27
C LEU A 63 -16.55 -5.03 -5.65
N GLY A 64 -17.66 -4.33 -5.68
CA GLY A 64 -18.15 -3.83 -6.97
C GLY A 64 -17.38 -2.58 -7.33
N PRO A 65 -17.72 -1.97 -8.47
CA PRO A 65 -17.00 -0.76 -8.90
C PRO A 65 -17.01 0.34 -7.85
N GLY A 66 -18.14 0.53 -7.17
CA GLY A 66 -18.21 1.53 -6.10
C GLY A 66 -17.32 1.18 -4.92
N GLY A 67 -17.23 -0.11 -4.59
CA GLY A 67 -16.35 -0.55 -3.51
C GLY A 67 -14.89 -0.38 -3.86
N VAL A 68 -14.55 -0.69 -5.11
CA VAL A 68 -13.18 -0.48 -5.57
C VAL A 68 -12.81 0.99 -5.45
N ASP A 69 -13.71 1.88 -5.90
CA ASP A 69 -13.43 3.32 -5.82
C ASP A 69 -13.25 3.77 -4.38
N LYS A 70 -14.06 3.22 -3.47
CA LYS A 70 -13.95 3.59 -2.08
C LYS A 70 -12.63 3.18 -1.48
N VAL A 71 -12.22 1.95 -1.73
CA VAL A 71 -10.94 1.46 -1.20
C VAL A 71 -9.79 2.24 -1.81
N ALA A 72 -9.87 2.52 -3.11
CA ALA A 72 -8.83 3.29 -3.78
C ALA A 72 -8.73 4.69 -3.20
N GLN A 73 -9.87 5.30 -2.87
CA GLN A 73 -9.85 6.64 -2.29
C GLN A 73 -9.24 6.63 -0.88
N LEU A 74 -9.55 5.59 -0.10
CA LEU A 74 -8.96 5.46 1.22
C LEU A 74 -7.44 5.29 1.13
N TYR A 75 -6.99 4.51 0.16
CA TYR A 75 -5.56 4.32 -0.05
C TYR A 75 -4.90 5.63 -0.46
N LYS A 76 -5.54 6.36 -1.35
CA LYS A 76 -5.02 7.64 -1.80
C LYS A 76 -4.90 8.62 -0.64
N ASN A 77 -5.92 8.69 0.20
CA ASN A 77 -5.90 9.58 1.35
C ASN A 77 -4.78 9.20 2.31
N ASN A 78 -4.63 7.91 2.55
CA ASN A 78 -3.59 7.42 3.43
C ASN A 78 -2.20 7.72 2.88
N LEU A 79 -2.02 7.52 1.58
CA LEU A 79 -0.74 7.83 0.94
C LEU A 79 -0.41 9.31 1.06
N GLY A 80 -1.42 10.17 0.87
CA GLY A 80 -1.22 11.61 1.03
C GLY A 80 -0.76 11.98 2.42
N TYR A 81 -1.38 11.37 3.42
CA TYR A 81 -1.01 11.62 4.81
C TYR A 81 0.44 11.16 5.07
N ILE A 82 0.80 9.99 4.55
CA ILE A 82 2.15 9.48 4.71
C ILE A 82 3.17 10.42 4.08
N GLN A 83 2.84 10.98 2.90
CA GLN A 83 3.76 11.91 2.23
C GLN A 83 3.96 13.17 3.06
N GLU A 84 2.90 13.70 3.64
CA GLU A 84 3.03 14.90 4.45
C GLU A 84 3.87 14.65 5.71
N ARG A 85 3.68 13.50 6.31
CA ARG A 85 4.49 13.14 7.47
C ARG A 85 5.96 12.98 7.09
N LYS A 86 6.22 12.34 5.98
CA LYS A 86 7.60 12.12 5.53
C LYS A 86 8.28 13.44 5.21
N LYS A 87 7.54 14.33 4.56
CA LYS A 87 8.05 15.64 4.24
C LYS A 87 8.44 16.40 5.49
N THR A 88 7.59 16.35 6.51
CA THR A 88 7.86 17.01 7.77
C THR A 88 9.07 16.40 8.46
N GLU A 89 9.18 15.08 8.48
CA GLU A 89 10.32 14.40 9.09
C GLU A 89 11.62 14.82 8.43
N LEU A 90 11.62 14.86 7.11
CA LEU A 90 12.84 15.25 6.39
C LEU A 90 13.22 16.68 6.68
N LYS A 91 12.25 17.57 6.78
CA LYS A 91 12.53 18.94 7.12
C LYS A 91 13.12 19.05 8.51
N MET A 92 12.57 18.32 9.46
CA MET A 92 13.06 18.36 10.82
C MET A 92 14.48 17.80 10.95
N GLN A 93 14.85 16.91 10.03
CA GLN A 93 16.19 16.36 10.03
C GLN A 93 17.14 17.20 9.18
N GLY A 94 16.65 18.30 8.62
CA GLY A 94 17.50 19.15 7.79
C GLY A 94 17.83 18.54 6.43
N LYS A 95 17.03 17.58 5.99
CA LYS A 95 17.30 16.93 4.72
C LYS A 95 16.36 17.44 3.64
N GLU A 96 16.87 17.43 2.40
CA GLU A 96 16.05 17.82 1.30
C GLU A 96 15.23 16.64 0.84
N ALA A 97 13.96 16.85 0.61
CA ALA A 97 13.11 15.79 0.14
C ALA A 97 13.35 15.54 -1.35
N ARG A 98 13.48 14.28 -1.72
CA ARG A 98 13.59 13.91 -3.10
C ARG A 98 12.21 13.55 -3.60
N GLN A 99 11.78 14.16 -4.69
CA GLN A 99 10.48 13.83 -5.26
C GLN A 99 10.67 12.88 -6.43
N LEU A 100 9.76 11.93 -6.54
CA LEU A 100 9.83 11.01 -7.64
C LEU A 100 9.32 11.68 -8.89
N GLY A 101 10.01 11.50 -9.98
CA GLY A 101 9.49 11.91 -11.26
C GLY A 101 8.49 10.88 -11.72
N GLU A 102 7.70 11.26 -12.68
CA GLU A 102 6.68 10.34 -13.18
C GLU A 102 7.29 9.08 -13.75
N SER A 103 8.46 9.19 -14.32
CA SER A 103 9.09 8.03 -14.90
C SER A 103 9.54 7.02 -13.87
N ASP A 104 9.63 7.44 -12.61
CA ASP A 104 10.08 6.53 -11.59
C ASP A 104 8.96 5.82 -10.94
N THR A 105 7.87 5.84 -11.45
CA THR A 105 6.84 5.34 -10.74
C THR A 105 6.77 4.01 -10.78
N MET A 106 6.54 3.31 -10.85
CA MET A 106 6.58 2.40 -10.70
C MET A 106 6.27 1.32 -10.24
N ILE A 107 5.66 1.12 -9.52
CA ILE A 107 5.46 -0.03 -8.89
C ILE A 107 4.16 -0.56 -9.22
N THR A 108 4.03 -1.26 -10.29
CA THR A 108 2.83 -1.95 -10.57
C THR A 108 3.01 -3.37 -10.16
N ALA A 109 2.02 -3.98 -9.67
CA ALA A 109 2.06 -5.38 -9.31
C ALA A 109 2.22 -6.20 -10.59
N PRO A 110 3.15 -7.12 -10.60
CA PRO A 110 3.37 -7.93 -11.81
C PRO A 110 2.13 -8.66 -12.28
N ASN A 111 1.34 -9.18 -11.35
CA ASN A 111 0.13 -9.88 -11.74
C ASN A 111 -0.92 -8.95 -12.32
N ALA A 112 -0.90 -7.69 -11.94
CA ALA A 112 -1.84 -6.73 -12.51
C ALA A 112 -1.50 -6.45 -13.96
N GLU A 113 -0.21 -6.35 -14.26
CA GLU A 113 0.20 -6.15 -15.63
C GLU A 113 -0.09 -7.37 -16.48
N ALA A 114 0.14 -8.53 -15.94
CA ALA A 114 -0.13 -9.75 -16.66
C ALA A 114 -1.62 -9.87 -16.96
N LEU A 115 -2.44 -9.54 -15.98
CA LEU A 115 -3.88 -9.58 -16.20
C LEU A 115 -4.31 -8.58 -17.26
N ALA A 116 -3.76 -7.41 -17.27
CA ALA A 116 -4.10 -6.42 -18.26
C ALA A 116 -3.76 -6.93 -19.65
N ARG A 117 -2.61 -7.61 -19.79
CA ARG A 117 -2.25 -8.15 -21.08
C ARG A 117 -3.18 -9.24 -21.51
N GLU A 118 -3.57 -10.11 -20.58
CA GLU A 118 -4.43 -11.20 -20.92
C GLU A 118 -5.84 -10.77 -21.24
N THR A 119 -6.35 -9.77 -20.55
CA THR A 119 -7.70 -9.37 -20.81
C THR A 119 -7.80 -8.25 -21.81
N GLY A 120 -7.05 -7.20 -21.62
CA GLY A 120 -7.16 -6.08 -22.47
C GLY A 120 -6.46 -6.28 -23.76
N ASP A 121 -5.28 -6.86 -23.67
CA ASP A 121 -4.54 -6.95 -24.76
C ASP A 121 -4.22 -8.24 -25.07
N GLY A 122 -4.80 -9.14 -24.38
CA GLY A 122 -4.48 -10.48 -24.53
C GLY A 122 -4.46 -10.92 -25.93
N ALA A 123 -5.26 -10.27 -26.61
CA ALA A 123 -5.35 -10.67 -27.96
C ALA A 123 -4.07 -10.56 -28.66
N LYS A 124 -3.28 -9.72 -28.16
CA LYS A 124 -2.18 -9.57 -28.88
C LYS A 124 -1.15 -10.31 -28.53
N SER A 125 -1.33 -10.93 -27.85
CA SER A 125 -0.35 -11.51 -27.49
C SER A 125 0.35 -12.16 -28.28
N ASP A 126 0.25 -12.24 -28.71
CA ASP A 126 0.90 -12.78 -29.39
C ASP A 126 1.70 -12.99 -29.19
#